data_80b5d29fadc1256f2cabc105b4d5b8dd
#
_entry.id   80b5d29fadc1256f2cabc105b4d5b8dd
#
_cell.length_a   1.000
_cell.length_b   1.000
_cell.length_c   1.000
_cell.angle_alpha   90.00
_cell.angle_beta   90.00
_cell.angle_gamma   90.00
#
_symmetry.space_group_name_H-M   'P 1'
#
loop_
_entity.id
_entity.type
_entity.pdbx_description
1 polymer ?
#
loop_
_entity_poly.entity_id
_entity_poly.type
_entity_poly.pdbx_seq_one_letter_code
_entity_poly.pdbx_strand_id
1 'polypeptide(L)' 'MTYKIKYDDDADVLTIVLKEKGKLSHAEEVGDMILHVDDKGKPLFLEILKASKIVPLMVEGLAKKEVTVA' A
#
# COMPACT_ATOMS: atom_id res chain seq x y z
N MET A 1 -12.65 -3.15 12.94
CA MET A 1 -11.81 -2.18 12.21
C MET A 1 -12.03 -2.36 10.72
N THR A 2 -12.34 -1.29 10.02
CA THR A 2 -12.67 -1.35 8.59
C THR A 2 -11.59 -0.66 7.78
N TYR A 3 -10.97 -1.39 6.86
CA TYR A 3 -10.04 -0.80 5.91
C TYR A 3 -10.79 -0.51 4.60
N LYS A 4 -10.38 0.54 3.92
CA LYS A 4 -10.89 0.84 2.58
C LYS A 4 -9.82 0.50 1.58
N ILE A 5 -10.22 -0.17 0.51
CA ILE A 5 -9.33 -0.52 -0.58
C ILE A 5 -9.89 0.13 -1.85
N LYS A 6 -9.05 0.91 -2.51
CA LYS A 6 -9.41 1.62 -3.75
C LYS A 6 -8.41 1.23 -4.83
N TYR A 7 -8.91 1.00 -6.02
CA TYR A 7 -8.06 0.71 -7.16
C TYR A 7 -8.33 1.69 -8.29
N ASP A 8 -7.26 2.32 -8.76
CA ASP A 8 -7.28 3.18 -9.93
C ASP A 8 -6.71 2.38 -11.10
N ASP A 9 -7.58 1.96 -12.01
CA ASP A 9 -7.17 1.12 -13.13
C ASP A 9 -6.42 1.89 -14.22
N ASP A 10 -6.62 3.20 -14.32
CA ASP A 10 -5.87 4.02 -15.28
C ASP A 10 -4.40 4.16 -14.86
N ALA A 11 -4.16 4.38 -13.59
CA ALA A 11 -2.82 4.54 -13.04
C ALA A 11 -2.21 3.22 -12.58
N ASP A 12 -3.00 2.16 -12.46
CA ASP A 12 -2.61 0.87 -11.90
C ASP A 12 -2.06 1.01 -10.48
N VAL A 13 -2.81 1.74 -9.64
CA VAL A 13 -2.46 2.00 -8.25
C VAL A 13 -3.53 1.47 -7.32
N LEU A 14 -3.14 0.63 -6.38
CA LEU A 14 -4.00 0.16 -5.31
C LEU A 14 -3.71 0.97 -4.06
N THR A 15 -4.75 1.55 -3.46
CA THR A 15 -4.64 2.32 -2.22
C THR A 15 -5.36 1.58 -1.10
N ILE A 16 -4.65 1.31 -0.02
CA ILE A 16 -5.21 0.72 1.18
C ILE A 16 -5.25 1.80 2.25
N VAL A 17 -6.46 2.24 2.62
CA VAL A 17 -6.64 3.27 3.63
C VAL A 17 -6.68 2.60 5.00
N LEU A 18 -5.70 2.93 5.84
CA LEU A 18 -5.55 2.36 7.18
C LEU A 18 -6.20 3.24 8.25
N LYS A 19 -6.20 4.56 8.03
CA LYS A 19 -6.76 5.52 8.94
C LYS A 19 -7.32 6.69 8.13
N GLU A 20 -8.60 6.98 8.27
CA GLU A 20 -9.26 8.03 7.48
C GLU A 20 -8.98 9.44 7.97
N LYS A 21 -8.65 9.59 9.23
CA LYS A 21 -8.40 10.88 9.83
C LYS A 21 -6.96 10.97 10.30
N GLY A 22 -6.32 12.08 10.00
CA GLY A 22 -4.96 12.33 10.39
C GLY A 22 -4.36 13.43 9.54
N LYS A 23 -3.29 14.03 10.05
CA LYS A 23 -2.59 15.07 9.34
C LYS A 23 -1.41 14.45 8.60
N LEU A 24 -1.47 14.47 7.28
CA LEU A 24 -0.39 13.93 6.46
C LEU A 24 0.90 14.70 6.73
N SER A 25 1.95 13.99 7.10
CA SER A 25 3.26 14.55 7.37
C SER A 25 4.23 14.26 6.24
N HIS A 26 4.47 12.98 5.98
CA HIS A 26 5.43 12.59 4.95
C HIS A 26 5.08 11.23 4.38
N ALA A 27 5.78 10.87 3.32
CA ALA A 27 5.64 9.57 2.67
C ALA A 27 7.00 8.88 2.62
N GLU A 28 6.97 7.57 2.79
CA GLU A 28 8.15 6.72 2.66
C GLU A 28 7.97 5.79 1.47
N GLU A 29 8.93 5.80 0.57
CA GLU A 29 8.92 4.95 -0.62
C GLU A 29 9.83 3.75 -0.44
N VAL A 30 9.29 2.57 -0.74
CA VAL A 30 10.06 1.34 -0.78
C VAL A 30 9.67 0.61 -2.06
N GLY A 31 10.53 0.65 -3.07
CA GLY A 31 10.23 0.08 -4.38
C GLY A 31 8.98 0.70 -4.97
N ASP A 32 8.00 -0.12 -5.30
CA ASP A 32 6.72 0.32 -5.86
C ASP A 32 5.64 0.54 -4.80
N MET A 33 6.03 0.66 -3.54
CA MET A 33 5.11 0.94 -2.44
C MET A 33 5.42 2.28 -1.81
N ILE A 34 4.37 3.03 -1.47
CA ILE A 34 4.48 4.34 -0.83
C ILE A 34 3.60 4.33 0.41
N LEU A 35 4.23 4.46 1.57
CA LEU A 35 3.51 4.54 2.84
C LEU A 35 3.40 5.99 3.27
N HIS A 36 2.16 6.46 3.42
CA HIS A 36 1.88 7.81 3.89
C HIS A 36 1.60 7.78 5.39
N VAL A 37 2.31 8.62 6.13
CA VAL A 37 2.24 8.65 7.59
C VAL A 37 1.79 10.02 8.10
N ASP A 38 1.21 10.04 9.29
CA ASP A 38 0.77 11.28 9.93
C ASP A 38 1.92 11.95 10.69
N ASP A 39 1.59 13.07 11.35
CA ASP A 39 2.55 13.86 12.11
C ASP A 39 3.08 13.15 13.37
N LYS A 40 2.47 12.03 13.73
CA LYS A 40 2.90 11.18 14.86
C LYS A 40 3.61 9.92 14.40
N GLY A 41 3.87 9.81 13.10
CA GLY A 41 4.54 8.65 12.52
C GLY A 41 3.65 7.43 12.36
N LYS A 42 2.32 7.58 12.45
CA LYS A 42 1.39 6.48 12.27
C LYS A 42 0.95 6.36 10.82
N PRO A 43 0.80 5.15 10.29
CA PRO A 43 0.43 4.97 8.90
C PRO A 43 -1.01 5.42 8.63
N LEU A 44 -1.20 6.19 7.56
CA LEU A 44 -2.50 6.66 7.10
C LEU A 44 -3.01 5.79 5.95
N PHE A 45 -2.22 5.64 4.92
CA PHE A 45 -2.58 4.80 3.79
C PHE A 45 -1.34 4.34 3.04
N LEU A 46 -1.50 3.22 2.36
CA LEU A 46 -0.45 2.59 1.57
C LEU A 46 -0.87 2.60 0.11
N GLU A 47 0.02 3.06 -0.77
CA GLU A 47 -0.17 2.98 -2.20
C GLU A 47 0.76 1.92 -2.78
N ILE A 48 0.20 1.07 -3.64
CA ILE A 48 0.97 0.05 -4.36
C ILE A 48 0.90 0.41 -5.83
N LEU A 49 2.05 0.82 -6.38
CA LEU A 49 2.19 1.14 -7.80
C LEU A 49 2.33 -0.16 -8.60
N LYS A 50 1.94 -0.14 -9.86
CA LYS A 50 1.96 -1.34 -10.70
C LYS A 50 1.23 -2.50 -10.02
N ALA A 51 0.08 -2.20 -9.43
CA ALA A 51 -0.64 -3.12 -8.58
C ALA A 51 -1.04 -4.41 -9.30
N SER A 52 -1.37 -4.34 -10.59
CA SER A 52 -1.72 -5.52 -11.38
C SER A 52 -0.58 -6.55 -11.48
N LYS A 53 0.65 -6.11 -11.27
CA LYS A 53 1.83 -6.99 -11.26
C LYS A 53 2.25 -7.35 -9.84
N ILE A 54 2.22 -6.37 -8.94
CA ILE A 54 2.73 -6.54 -7.58
C ILE A 54 1.78 -7.35 -6.70
N VAL A 55 0.48 -7.08 -6.77
CA VAL A 55 -0.51 -7.74 -5.92
C VAL A 55 -0.57 -9.26 -6.13
N PRO A 56 -0.59 -9.77 -7.38
CA PRO A 56 -0.52 -11.22 -7.58
C PRO A 56 0.73 -11.88 -6.99
N LEU A 57 1.87 -11.18 -7.03
CA LEU A 57 3.10 -11.69 -6.41
C LEU A 57 2.96 -11.78 -4.89
N MET A 58 2.30 -10.81 -4.28
CA MET A 58 2.02 -10.83 -2.83
C MET A 58 1.13 -12.01 -2.46
N VAL A 59 0.07 -12.26 -3.25
CA VAL A 59 -0.85 -13.37 -3.01
C VAL A 59 -0.13 -14.71 -3.16
N GLU A 60 0.71 -14.83 -4.19
CA GLU A 60 1.54 -16.01 -4.39
C GLU A 60 2.49 -16.23 -3.22
N GLY A 61 3.10 -15.14 -2.74
CA GLY A 61 3.98 -15.19 -1.57
C GLY A 61 3.27 -15.65 -0.31
N LEU A 62 2.01 -15.26 -0.11
CA LEU A 62 1.20 -15.73 1.01
C LEU A 62 1.00 -17.25 0.96
N ALA A 63 0.74 -17.81 -0.22
CA ALA A 63 0.57 -19.24 -0.42
C ALA A 63 1.86 -19.99 -0.09
N LYS A 64 3.01 -19.42 -0.41
CA LYS A 64 4.34 -20.00 -0.15
C LYS A 64 4.90 -19.59 1.21
N LYS A 65 4.22 -18.69 1.91
CA LYS A 65 4.68 -18.08 3.18
C LYS A 65 6.02 -17.35 3.03
N GLU A 66 6.29 -16.85 1.83
CA GLU A 66 7.52 -16.12 1.53
C GLU A 66 7.26 -15.15 0.40
N VAL A 67 7.65 -13.88 0.58
CA VAL A 67 7.58 -12.86 -0.45
C VAL A 67 8.98 -12.30 -0.66
N THR A 68 9.50 -12.45 -1.86
CA THR A 68 10.74 -11.80 -2.28
C THR A 68 10.39 -10.79 -3.36
N VAL A 69 10.48 -9.51 -3.05
CA VAL A 69 10.28 -8.43 -4.01
C VAL A 69 11.67 -7.94 -4.42
N ALA A 70 12.04 -8.25 -5.61
CA ALA A 70 13.32 -7.83 -6.16
C ALA A 70 13.21 -6.47 -6.83
#